data_5ddf12dac092a6d7f4f0bff6f00b5688
#
_entry.id   5ddf12dac092a6d7f4f0bff6f00b5688
#
_cell.length_a   1.000
_cell.length_b   1.000
_cell.length_c   1.000
_cell.angle_alpha   90.00
_cell.angle_beta   90.00
_cell.angle_gamma   90.00
#
_symmetry.space_group_name_H-M   'P 1'
#
loop_
_entity.id
_entity.type
_entity.pdbx_description
1 polymer ?
#
loop_
_entity_poly.entity_id
_entity_poly.type
_entity_poly.pdbx_seq_one_letter_code
_entity_poly.pdbx_strand_id
1 'polypeptide(L)'
;MVVVYDLDGVITRKDTFTALVAMRLVRSPLRLLRAIPVIVSGIRGWKAQLSQKITEIALAGMAGDRYEELAEHLGRKFGSEAKWIRAQTVELMRKDHDAGCRIVIATATERRLAEALLAAAEVPYDQLSASLLVSTPAGLKIGDHRVGARKLAALLELGVPISQSQFVTDSTSDLPTAEAAGSVVLVEASKRTRRRFGQAGVEVIVRGS
;
A
#
# COMPACT_ATOMS: atom_id res chain seq x y z
N MET A 1 6.71 -17.32 -14.06
CA MET A 1 6.20 -17.27 -12.66
C MET A 1 5.61 -15.89 -12.43
N VAL A 2 4.56 -15.76 -11.60
CA VAL A 2 4.04 -14.46 -11.19
C VAL A 2 4.47 -14.18 -9.75
N VAL A 3 5.01 -12.99 -9.48
CA VAL A 3 5.34 -12.53 -8.14
C VAL A 3 4.55 -11.26 -7.84
N VAL A 4 3.78 -11.29 -6.75
CA VAL A 4 2.96 -10.18 -6.30
C VAL A 4 3.62 -9.54 -5.09
N TYR A 5 3.96 -8.26 -5.18
CA TYR A 5 4.59 -7.49 -4.10
C TYR A 5 3.60 -6.49 -3.50
N ASP A 6 3.54 -6.43 -2.17
CA ASP A 6 2.99 -5.25 -1.50
C ASP A 6 3.97 -4.08 -1.65
N LEU A 7 3.48 -2.85 -1.52
CA LEU A 7 4.29 -1.64 -1.63
C LEU A 7 4.83 -1.21 -0.25
N ASP A 8 3.90 -0.87 0.65
CA ASP A 8 4.25 -0.29 1.95
C ASP A 8 4.73 -1.37 2.92
N GLY A 9 5.91 -1.14 3.52
CA GLY A 9 6.59 -2.12 4.36
C GLY A 9 7.44 -3.14 3.60
N VAL A 10 7.21 -3.35 2.29
CA VAL A 10 7.93 -4.31 1.44
C VAL A 10 8.89 -3.59 0.48
N ILE A 11 8.38 -2.77 -0.44
CA ILE A 11 9.18 -1.94 -1.35
C ILE A 11 9.60 -0.66 -0.64
N THR A 12 8.68 -0.06 0.11
CA THR A 12 8.99 1.09 0.97
C THR A 12 9.16 0.66 2.44
N ARG A 13 9.86 1.48 3.21
CA ARG A 13 10.07 1.26 4.66
C ARG A 13 8.91 1.77 5.52
N LYS A 14 8.04 2.60 4.95
CA LYS A 14 6.95 3.31 5.66
C LYS A 14 5.72 3.37 4.76
N ASP A 15 4.55 3.49 5.39
CA ASP A 15 3.30 3.73 4.70
C ASP A 15 3.29 5.13 4.05
N THR A 16 3.28 5.13 2.73
CA THR A 16 3.44 6.34 1.92
C THR A 16 2.17 7.16 1.82
N PHE A 17 1.01 6.50 1.75
CA PHE A 17 -0.27 7.20 1.72
C PHE A 17 -0.61 7.81 3.09
N THR A 18 -0.35 7.09 4.17
CA THR A 18 -0.46 7.64 5.53
C THR A 18 0.46 8.85 5.72
N ALA A 19 1.67 8.83 5.16
CA ALA A 19 2.58 9.98 5.22
C ALA A 19 2.03 11.19 4.46
N LEU A 20 1.45 11.01 3.26
CA LEU A 20 0.78 12.07 2.51
C LEU A 20 -0.38 12.68 3.33
N VAL A 21 -1.25 11.83 3.86
CA VAL A 21 -2.40 12.24 4.68
C VAL A 21 -1.93 13.02 5.91
N ALA A 22 -0.93 12.50 6.64
CA ALA A 22 -0.37 13.17 7.82
C ALA A 22 0.21 14.55 7.48
N MET A 23 0.99 14.67 6.39
CA MET A 23 1.52 15.96 5.94
C MET A 23 0.41 16.97 5.62
N ARG A 24 -0.69 16.52 5.03
CA ARG A 24 -1.86 17.37 4.75
C ARG A 24 -2.55 17.87 6.02
N LEU A 25 -2.69 17.00 7.01
CA LEU A 25 -3.27 17.39 8.32
C LEU A 25 -2.40 18.39 9.06
N VAL A 26 -1.10 18.11 9.16
CA VAL A 26 -0.16 18.99 9.89
C VAL A 26 -0.06 20.38 9.26
N ARG A 27 -0.16 20.49 7.94
CA ARG A 27 -0.13 21.78 7.22
C ARG A 27 -1.41 22.62 7.38
N SER A 28 -2.47 22.10 8.02
CA SER A 28 -3.73 22.81 8.21
C SER A 28 -4.26 22.59 9.63
N PRO A 29 -4.09 23.56 10.54
CA PRO A 29 -4.57 23.46 11.91
C PRO A 29 -6.05 23.09 12.00
N LEU A 30 -6.89 23.64 11.11
CA LEU A 30 -8.32 23.35 11.08
C LEU A 30 -8.62 21.88 10.71
N ARG A 31 -7.88 21.29 9.75
CA ARG A 31 -8.02 19.85 9.39
C ARG A 31 -7.52 18.98 10.53
N LEU A 32 -6.40 19.35 11.13
CA LEU A 32 -5.84 18.63 12.28
C LEU A 32 -6.85 18.60 13.43
N LEU A 33 -7.43 19.75 13.80
CA LEU A 33 -8.45 19.85 14.84
C LEU A 33 -9.68 18.96 14.54
N ARG A 34 -10.15 18.92 13.30
CA ARG A 34 -11.25 18.03 12.86
C ARG A 34 -10.87 16.55 12.89
N ALA A 35 -9.61 16.20 12.70
CA ALA A 35 -9.14 14.82 12.72
C ALA A 35 -8.97 14.25 14.13
N ILE A 36 -8.70 15.08 15.15
CA ILE A 36 -8.46 14.65 16.53
C ILE A 36 -9.57 13.73 17.08
N PRO A 37 -10.87 14.10 17.02
CA PRO A 37 -11.93 13.22 17.54
C PRO A 37 -11.97 11.86 16.85
N VAL A 38 -11.70 11.85 15.53
CA VAL A 38 -11.66 10.63 14.71
C VAL A 38 -10.47 9.75 15.11
N ILE A 39 -9.29 10.34 15.30
CA ILE A 39 -8.08 9.63 15.75
C ILE A 39 -8.30 9.02 17.14
N VAL A 40 -8.86 9.80 18.06
CA VAL A 40 -9.15 9.34 19.43
C VAL A 40 -10.17 8.20 19.46
N SER A 41 -11.22 8.27 18.62
CA SER A 41 -12.21 7.19 18.50
C SER A 41 -11.61 5.88 17.95
N GLY A 42 -10.60 5.98 17.08
CA GLY A 42 -9.89 4.83 16.48
C GLY A 42 -9.06 4.03 17.47
N ILE A 43 -8.62 4.65 18.57
CA ILE A 43 -7.93 3.96 19.66
C ILE A 43 -8.85 2.91 20.31
N ARG A 44 -10.17 3.09 20.20
CA ARG A 44 -11.21 2.21 20.75
C ARG A 44 -11.67 1.05 19.83
N GLY A 45 -11.07 0.83 18.64
CA GLY A 45 -11.25 -0.41 17.89
C GLY A 45 -11.82 -0.34 16.47
N TRP A 46 -12.15 0.83 15.91
CA TRP A 46 -12.80 0.97 14.59
C TRP A 46 -11.81 1.32 13.46
N LYS A 47 -10.82 0.46 13.22
CA LYS A 47 -9.65 0.79 12.37
C LYS A 47 -9.94 0.98 10.87
N ALA A 48 -10.83 0.21 10.26
CA ALA A 48 -11.02 0.26 8.80
C ALA A 48 -11.77 1.52 8.33
N GLN A 49 -12.78 1.98 9.08
CA GLN A 49 -13.52 3.20 8.76
C GLN A 49 -12.75 4.47 9.14
N LEU A 50 -11.78 4.34 10.06
CA LEU A 50 -10.96 5.44 10.55
C LEU A 50 -10.06 6.01 9.47
N SER A 51 -9.35 5.18 8.72
CA SER A 51 -8.44 5.63 7.66
C SER A 51 -9.20 6.37 6.56
N GLN A 52 -10.40 5.92 6.20
CA GLN A 52 -11.26 6.58 5.22
C GLN A 52 -11.68 7.98 5.69
N LYS A 53 -12.20 8.11 6.93
CA LYS A 53 -12.60 9.40 7.50
C LYS A 53 -11.44 10.39 7.64
N ILE A 54 -10.27 9.92 8.08
CA ILE A 54 -9.07 10.75 8.18
C ILE A 54 -8.64 11.24 6.79
N THR A 55 -8.69 10.37 5.78
CA THR A 55 -8.40 10.74 4.39
C THR A 55 -9.38 11.78 3.86
N GLU A 56 -10.67 11.61 4.10
CA GLU A 56 -11.69 12.60 3.71
C GLU A 56 -11.44 13.97 4.34
N ILE A 57 -11.08 14.02 5.63
CA ILE A 57 -10.72 15.28 6.32
C ILE A 57 -9.45 15.90 5.70
N ALA A 58 -8.43 15.08 5.44
CA ALA A 58 -7.18 15.56 4.87
C ALA A 58 -7.33 16.11 3.45
N LEU A 59 -8.21 15.49 2.65
CA LEU A 59 -8.46 15.84 1.25
C LEU A 59 -9.73 16.69 1.05
N ALA A 60 -10.38 17.15 2.12
CA ALA A 60 -11.54 18.01 2.05
C ALA A 60 -11.23 19.28 1.22
N GLY A 61 -12.13 19.62 0.26
CA GLY A 61 -12.00 20.76 -0.63
C GLY A 61 -10.85 20.68 -1.63
N MET A 62 -10.21 19.49 -1.80
CA MET A 62 -9.15 19.28 -2.78
C MET A 62 -9.75 18.86 -4.12
N ALA A 63 -9.41 19.57 -5.18
CA ALA A 63 -9.73 19.18 -6.55
C ALA A 63 -8.80 18.05 -7.03
N GLY A 64 -9.23 17.28 -8.04
CA GLY A 64 -8.49 16.12 -8.54
C GLY A 64 -7.11 16.48 -9.08
N ASP A 65 -7.04 17.53 -9.91
CA ASP A 65 -5.78 18.06 -10.48
C ASP A 65 -4.75 18.44 -9.40
N ARG A 66 -5.21 19.11 -8.35
CA ARG A 66 -4.37 19.48 -7.21
C ARG A 66 -3.88 18.27 -6.42
N TYR A 67 -4.68 17.23 -6.36
CA TYR A 67 -4.25 15.97 -5.74
C TYR A 67 -3.19 15.27 -6.62
N GLU A 68 -3.41 15.22 -7.93
CA GLU A 68 -2.47 14.62 -8.88
C GLU A 68 -1.09 15.29 -8.79
N GLU A 69 -1.02 16.62 -8.82
CA GLU A 69 0.22 17.38 -8.62
C GLU A 69 0.92 17.03 -7.30
N LEU A 70 0.14 16.95 -6.20
CA LEU A 70 0.66 16.61 -4.89
C LEU A 70 1.17 15.16 -4.83
N ALA A 71 0.41 14.22 -5.36
CA ALA A 71 0.74 12.80 -5.38
C ALA A 71 2.00 12.54 -6.21
N GLU A 72 2.12 13.16 -7.39
CA GLU A 72 3.32 13.09 -8.22
C GLU A 72 4.54 13.69 -7.52
N HIS A 73 4.40 14.88 -6.92
CA HIS A 73 5.50 15.52 -6.21
C HIS A 73 6.00 14.64 -5.05
N LEU A 74 5.09 14.14 -4.23
CA LEU A 74 5.45 13.32 -3.07
C LEU A 74 5.90 11.92 -3.49
N GLY A 75 5.30 11.33 -4.51
CA GLY A 75 5.73 10.04 -5.06
C GLY A 75 7.17 10.11 -5.55
N ARG A 76 7.50 11.11 -6.38
CA ARG A 76 8.88 11.34 -6.82
C ARG A 76 9.84 11.54 -5.64
N LYS A 77 9.44 12.33 -4.65
CA LYS A 77 10.25 12.55 -3.44
C LYS A 77 10.49 11.25 -2.67
N PHE A 78 9.45 10.45 -2.44
CA PHE A 78 9.58 9.19 -1.71
C PHE A 78 10.41 8.17 -2.49
N GLY A 79 10.20 8.06 -3.81
CA GLY A 79 10.95 7.13 -4.67
C GLY A 79 12.43 7.46 -4.79
N SER A 80 12.81 8.74 -4.75
CA SER A 80 14.22 9.16 -4.89
C SER A 80 15.01 9.18 -3.57
N GLU A 81 14.35 9.14 -2.41
CA GLU A 81 15.04 9.19 -1.12
C GLU A 81 15.27 7.78 -0.54
N ALA A 82 16.52 7.37 -0.39
CA ALA A 82 16.93 6.05 0.14
C ALA A 82 16.29 5.68 1.50
N LYS A 83 15.93 6.67 2.33
CA LYS A 83 15.25 6.41 3.61
C LYS A 83 13.84 5.85 3.46
N TRP A 84 13.23 5.97 2.27
CA TRP A 84 11.91 5.43 1.97
C TRP A 84 11.99 4.06 1.32
N ILE A 85 12.98 3.82 0.47
CA ILE A 85 13.06 2.64 -0.39
C ILE A 85 13.90 1.54 0.27
N ARG A 86 13.43 0.29 0.16
CA ARG A 86 14.20 -0.90 0.49
C ARG A 86 14.97 -1.35 -0.74
N ALA A 87 16.21 -0.89 -0.87
CA ALA A 87 17.06 -1.19 -2.02
C ALA A 87 17.19 -2.70 -2.29
N GLN A 88 17.27 -3.51 -1.23
CA GLN A 88 17.37 -4.97 -1.35
C GLN A 88 16.12 -5.60 -1.99
N THR A 89 14.93 -5.10 -1.64
CA THR A 89 13.67 -5.57 -2.27
C THR A 89 13.62 -5.16 -3.74
N VAL A 90 13.98 -3.92 -4.07
CA VAL A 90 14.00 -3.44 -5.46
C VAL A 90 15.00 -4.23 -6.30
N GLU A 91 16.18 -4.54 -5.76
CA GLU A 91 17.18 -5.37 -6.43
C GLU A 91 16.68 -6.79 -6.69
N LEU A 92 15.95 -7.38 -5.72
CA LEU A 92 15.31 -8.68 -5.90
C LEU A 92 14.25 -8.62 -7.01
N MET A 93 13.42 -7.58 -7.03
CA MET A 93 12.40 -7.39 -8.07
C MET A 93 13.01 -7.26 -9.46
N ARG A 94 14.16 -6.56 -9.59
CA ARG A 94 14.90 -6.51 -10.86
C ARG A 94 15.38 -7.88 -11.29
N LYS A 95 15.95 -8.67 -10.38
CA LYS A 95 16.40 -10.04 -10.68
C LYS A 95 15.24 -10.95 -11.09
N ASP A 96 14.11 -10.86 -10.39
CA ASP A 96 12.91 -11.64 -10.75
C ASP A 96 12.37 -11.24 -12.13
N HIS A 97 12.34 -9.93 -12.41
CA HIS A 97 11.91 -9.41 -13.72
C HIS A 97 12.86 -9.83 -14.84
N ASP A 98 14.18 -9.71 -14.65
CA ASP A 98 15.20 -10.13 -15.62
C ASP A 98 15.17 -11.66 -15.87
N ALA A 99 14.75 -12.42 -14.87
CA ALA A 99 14.51 -13.87 -14.99
C ALA A 99 13.17 -14.20 -15.69
N GLY A 100 12.44 -13.21 -16.20
CA GLY A 100 11.17 -13.38 -16.91
C GLY A 100 9.95 -13.60 -16.00
N CYS A 101 10.04 -13.28 -14.72
CA CYS A 101 8.87 -13.28 -13.84
C CYS A 101 7.98 -12.07 -14.15
N ARG A 102 6.67 -12.29 -14.18
CA ARG A 102 5.68 -11.20 -14.21
C ARG A 102 5.56 -10.60 -12.82
N ILE A 103 5.83 -9.31 -12.71
CA ILE A 103 5.80 -8.57 -11.46
C ILE A 103 4.49 -7.81 -11.34
N VAL A 104 3.73 -8.09 -10.28
CA VAL A 104 2.49 -7.40 -9.96
C VAL A 104 2.67 -6.66 -8.63
N ILE A 105 2.28 -5.40 -8.57
CA ILE A 105 2.27 -4.65 -7.32
C ILE A 105 0.83 -4.51 -6.84
N ALA A 106 0.57 -4.86 -5.57
CA ALA A 106 -0.74 -4.80 -4.94
C ALA A 106 -0.69 -3.96 -3.67
N THR A 107 -1.29 -2.77 -3.67
CA THR A 107 -1.17 -1.83 -2.56
C THR A 107 -2.46 -1.16 -2.16
N ALA A 108 -2.58 -0.83 -0.86
CA ALA A 108 -3.60 0.06 -0.34
C ALA A 108 -3.30 1.54 -0.60
N THR A 109 -2.08 1.88 -0.98
CA THR A 109 -1.71 3.23 -1.40
C THR A 109 -2.46 3.64 -2.66
N GLU A 110 -2.79 4.93 -2.75
CA GLU A 110 -3.50 5.49 -3.90
C GLU A 110 -2.63 5.45 -5.17
N ARG A 111 -3.28 5.19 -6.31
CA ARG A 111 -2.67 4.88 -7.60
C ARG A 111 -1.64 5.92 -8.06
N ARG A 112 -1.99 7.21 -8.11
CA ARG A 112 -1.10 8.27 -8.62
C ARG A 112 0.18 8.40 -7.78
N LEU A 113 0.01 8.31 -6.46
CA LEU A 113 1.14 8.33 -5.53
C LEU A 113 2.04 7.10 -5.74
N ALA A 114 1.44 5.91 -5.88
CA ALA A 114 2.19 4.68 -6.09
C ALA A 114 2.94 4.70 -7.44
N GLU A 115 2.28 5.09 -8.54
CA GLU A 115 2.89 5.20 -9.87
C GLU A 115 4.10 6.13 -9.89
N ALA A 116 3.94 7.34 -9.32
CA ALA A 116 5.02 8.33 -9.26
C ALA A 116 6.22 7.87 -8.39
N LEU A 117 5.93 7.15 -7.29
CA LEU A 117 6.96 6.59 -6.43
C LEU A 117 7.73 5.48 -7.14
N LEU A 118 7.02 4.54 -7.74
CA LEU A 118 7.62 3.39 -8.43
C LEU A 118 8.48 3.83 -9.60
N ALA A 119 8.00 4.81 -10.38
CA ALA A 119 8.78 5.41 -11.47
C ALA A 119 10.07 6.07 -10.97
N ALA A 120 9.99 6.86 -9.89
CA ALA A 120 11.16 7.55 -9.34
C ALA A 120 12.17 6.60 -8.66
N ALA A 121 11.72 5.44 -8.18
CA ALA A 121 12.57 4.40 -7.61
C ALA A 121 13.05 3.38 -8.66
N GLU A 122 12.67 3.57 -9.94
CA GLU A 122 13.00 2.66 -11.06
C GLU A 122 12.66 1.19 -10.75
N VAL A 123 11.50 0.97 -10.14
CA VAL A 123 10.99 -0.36 -9.79
C VAL A 123 10.34 -0.99 -11.03
N PRO A 124 10.82 -2.14 -11.52
CA PRO A 124 10.16 -2.83 -12.62
C PRO A 124 8.84 -3.45 -12.15
N TYR A 125 7.78 -3.29 -12.93
CA TYR A 125 6.51 -4.01 -12.74
C TYR A 125 5.69 -4.05 -14.03
N ASP A 126 4.89 -5.11 -14.18
CA ASP A 126 4.01 -5.32 -15.34
C ASP A 126 2.59 -4.83 -15.05
N GLN A 127 2.18 -4.85 -13.77
CA GLN A 127 0.81 -4.52 -13.40
C GLN A 127 0.73 -3.91 -12.00
N LEU A 128 -0.14 -2.91 -11.83
CA LEU A 128 -0.38 -2.23 -10.56
C LEU A 128 -1.85 -2.35 -10.13
N SER A 129 -2.08 -2.95 -8.97
CA SER A 129 -3.33 -2.95 -8.24
C SER A 129 -3.23 -1.99 -7.06
N ALA A 130 -3.76 -0.78 -7.20
CA ALA A 130 -3.69 0.29 -6.19
C ALA A 130 -5.05 0.87 -5.86
N SER A 131 -5.23 1.43 -4.67
CA SER A 131 -6.46 2.09 -4.27
C SER A 131 -6.79 3.30 -5.16
N LEU A 132 -8.07 3.62 -5.27
CA LEU A 132 -8.58 4.71 -6.12
C LEU A 132 -9.29 5.75 -5.29
N LEU A 133 -9.04 7.03 -5.60
CA LEU A 133 -9.83 8.14 -5.12
C LEU A 133 -10.93 8.49 -6.11
N VAL A 134 -12.01 9.03 -5.60
CA VAL A 134 -13.12 9.58 -6.39
C VAL A 134 -13.40 11.01 -5.94
N SER A 135 -13.74 11.86 -6.90
CA SER A 135 -14.14 13.24 -6.65
C SER A 135 -15.57 13.32 -6.11
N THR A 136 -15.77 14.19 -5.14
CA THR A 136 -17.08 14.51 -4.58
C THR A 136 -17.21 16.03 -4.42
N PRO A 137 -18.41 16.60 -4.24
CA PRO A 137 -18.56 18.03 -3.94
C PRO A 137 -17.80 18.51 -2.71
N ALA A 138 -17.53 17.61 -1.76
CA ALA A 138 -16.77 17.90 -0.53
C ALA A 138 -15.25 17.76 -0.68
N GLY A 139 -14.76 17.32 -1.83
CA GLY A 139 -13.36 17.01 -2.11
C GLY A 139 -13.17 15.56 -2.54
N LEU A 140 -12.01 14.98 -2.26
CA LEU A 140 -11.69 13.61 -2.63
C LEU A 140 -11.96 12.64 -1.47
N LYS A 141 -12.43 11.44 -1.81
CA LYS A 141 -12.57 10.31 -0.88
C LYS A 141 -12.04 9.02 -1.51
N ILE A 142 -11.78 8.02 -0.68
CA ILE A 142 -11.44 6.67 -1.16
C ILE A 142 -12.69 6.06 -1.80
N GLY A 143 -12.61 5.75 -3.10
CA GLY A 143 -13.66 5.08 -3.86
C GLY A 143 -13.49 3.56 -3.89
N ASP A 144 -12.24 3.08 -4.08
CA ASP A 144 -11.89 1.67 -4.00
C ASP A 144 -10.67 1.50 -3.08
N HIS A 145 -10.87 0.97 -1.88
CA HIS A 145 -9.82 0.76 -0.90
C HIS A 145 -9.31 -0.68 -0.96
N ARG A 146 -8.20 -0.89 -1.66
CA ARG A 146 -7.63 -2.22 -1.90
C ARG A 146 -6.82 -2.74 -0.70
N VAL A 147 -7.53 -3.03 0.39
CA VAL A 147 -6.99 -3.59 1.63
C VAL A 147 -7.75 -4.87 2.01
N GLY A 148 -7.09 -5.82 2.65
CA GLY A 148 -7.68 -7.08 3.10
C GLY A 148 -8.30 -7.89 1.96
N ALA A 149 -9.52 -8.38 2.13
CA ALA A 149 -10.24 -9.16 1.11
C ALA A 149 -10.42 -8.39 -0.22
N ARG A 150 -10.54 -7.05 -0.17
CA ARG A 150 -10.66 -6.24 -1.40
C ARG A 150 -9.35 -6.24 -2.22
N LYS A 151 -8.17 -6.35 -1.58
CA LYS A 151 -6.88 -6.51 -2.27
C LYS A 151 -6.89 -7.80 -3.10
N LEU A 152 -7.30 -8.92 -2.48
CA LEU A 152 -7.43 -10.20 -3.18
C LEU A 152 -8.43 -10.12 -4.35
N ALA A 153 -9.63 -9.59 -4.10
CA ALA A 153 -10.65 -9.45 -5.15
C ALA A 153 -10.14 -8.63 -6.34
N ALA A 154 -9.45 -7.50 -6.08
CA ALA A 154 -8.89 -6.66 -7.13
C ALA A 154 -7.79 -7.37 -7.95
N LEU A 155 -6.99 -8.24 -7.34
CA LEU A 155 -6.00 -9.04 -8.05
C LEU A 155 -6.67 -10.08 -8.95
N LEU A 156 -7.72 -10.74 -8.47
CA LEU A 156 -8.51 -11.69 -9.26
C LEU A 156 -9.23 -11.00 -10.44
N GLU A 157 -9.81 -9.81 -10.22
CA GLU A 157 -10.39 -8.97 -11.27
C GLU A 157 -9.39 -8.59 -12.36
N LEU A 158 -8.11 -8.44 -12.01
CA LEU A 158 -7.01 -8.17 -12.93
C LEU A 158 -6.46 -9.44 -13.62
N GLY A 159 -7.05 -10.62 -13.37
CA GLY A 159 -6.62 -11.89 -13.96
C GLY A 159 -5.30 -12.41 -13.40
N VAL A 160 -4.91 -12.01 -12.19
CA VAL A 160 -3.69 -12.53 -11.54
C VAL A 160 -3.94 -13.94 -11.01
N PRO A 161 -3.17 -14.96 -11.41
CA PRO A 161 -3.34 -16.34 -10.95
C PRO A 161 -2.75 -16.52 -9.55
N ILE A 162 -3.41 -15.98 -8.53
CA ILE A 162 -2.91 -15.88 -7.14
C ILE A 162 -2.48 -17.25 -6.59
N SER A 163 -3.25 -18.31 -6.83
CA SER A 163 -2.94 -19.66 -6.34
C SER A 163 -1.65 -20.27 -6.92
N GLN A 164 -1.13 -19.69 -7.99
CA GLN A 164 0.13 -20.09 -8.64
C GLN A 164 1.20 -18.99 -8.49
N SER A 165 0.92 -17.96 -7.72
CA SER A 165 1.83 -16.81 -7.53
C SER A 165 2.52 -16.86 -6.19
N GLN A 166 3.72 -16.26 -6.13
CA GLN A 166 4.35 -15.91 -4.87
C GLN A 166 3.82 -14.54 -4.42
N PHE A 167 3.41 -14.42 -3.17
CA PHE A 167 2.98 -13.15 -2.56
C PHE A 167 3.98 -12.67 -1.51
N VAL A 168 4.44 -11.44 -1.63
CA VAL A 168 5.45 -10.80 -0.76
C VAL A 168 4.79 -9.68 0.03
N THR A 169 4.73 -9.79 1.36
CA THR A 169 4.07 -8.83 2.25
C THR A 169 4.77 -8.70 3.60
N ASP A 170 4.42 -7.68 4.39
CA ASP A 170 4.83 -7.50 5.79
C ASP A 170 3.64 -7.46 6.75
N SER A 171 2.40 -7.39 6.23
CA SER A 171 1.21 -6.95 6.96
C SER A 171 0.18 -8.05 7.20
N THR A 172 -0.42 -8.04 8.40
CA THR A 172 -1.56 -8.90 8.73
C THR A 172 -2.84 -8.56 7.96
N SER A 173 -2.95 -7.35 7.39
CA SER A 173 -4.09 -6.97 6.55
C SER A 173 -4.16 -7.79 5.26
N ASP A 174 -3.04 -8.34 4.83
CA ASP A 174 -2.89 -9.09 3.59
C ASP A 174 -3.14 -10.59 3.74
N LEU A 175 -3.54 -11.02 4.94
CA LEU A 175 -3.83 -12.43 5.21
C LEU A 175 -4.77 -13.08 4.19
N PRO A 176 -5.90 -12.45 3.75
CA PRO A 176 -6.77 -13.04 2.74
C PRO A 176 -6.05 -13.32 1.41
N THR A 177 -5.14 -12.45 0.99
CA THR A 177 -4.34 -12.66 -0.23
C THR A 177 -3.29 -13.76 -0.02
N ALA A 178 -2.68 -13.79 1.15
CA ALA A 178 -1.66 -14.79 1.51
C ALA A 178 -2.25 -16.20 1.59
N GLU A 179 -3.46 -16.36 2.16
CA GLU A 179 -4.17 -17.64 2.22
C GLU A 179 -4.52 -18.19 0.82
N ALA A 180 -4.72 -17.30 -0.16
CA ALA A 180 -5.03 -17.67 -1.54
C ALA A 180 -3.77 -17.88 -2.41
N ALA A 181 -2.59 -17.44 -1.96
CA ALA A 181 -1.36 -17.47 -2.73
C ALA A 181 -0.71 -18.86 -2.75
N GLY A 182 0.01 -19.17 -3.84
CA GLY A 182 0.74 -20.43 -3.97
C GLY A 182 1.95 -20.52 -3.03
N SER A 183 2.57 -19.39 -2.72
CA SER A 183 3.63 -19.27 -1.70
C SER A 183 3.69 -17.87 -1.12
N VAL A 184 4.18 -17.73 0.12
CA VAL A 184 4.20 -16.44 0.82
C VAL A 184 5.59 -16.14 1.36
N VAL A 185 6.05 -14.91 1.12
CA VAL A 185 7.28 -14.37 1.67
C VAL A 185 6.94 -13.21 2.59
N LEU A 186 7.37 -13.28 3.84
CA LEU A 186 7.27 -12.17 4.80
C LEU A 186 8.59 -11.39 4.84
N VAL A 187 8.51 -10.10 4.51
CA VAL A 187 9.65 -9.17 4.56
C VAL A 187 9.53 -8.28 5.79
N GLU A 188 10.56 -8.26 6.65
CA GLU A 188 10.60 -7.40 7.85
C GLU A 188 9.35 -7.48 8.75
N ALA A 189 8.60 -8.58 8.65
CA ALA A 189 7.35 -8.75 9.35
C ALA A 189 7.53 -8.79 10.87
N SER A 190 6.66 -8.09 11.59
CA SER A 190 6.64 -8.08 13.05
C SER A 190 6.41 -9.48 13.63
N LYS A 191 6.84 -9.69 14.90
CA LYS A 191 6.52 -10.94 15.62
C LYS A 191 5.01 -11.23 15.65
N ARG A 192 4.19 -10.17 15.74
CA ARG A 192 2.73 -10.27 15.70
C ARG A 192 2.23 -10.76 14.34
N THR A 193 2.77 -10.22 13.24
CA THR A 193 2.43 -10.62 11.88
C THR A 193 2.77 -12.10 11.67
N ARG A 194 3.99 -12.51 11.97
CA ARG A 194 4.44 -13.91 11.84
C ARG A 194 3.55 -14.88 12.63
N ARG A 195 3.25 -14.53 13.89
CA ARG A 195 2.35 -15.36 14.73
C ARG A 195 0.95 -15.47 14.11
N ARG A 196 0.41 -14.38 13.54
CA ARG A 196 -0.93 -14.36 12.95
C ARG A 196 -1.01 -15.25 11.70
N PHE A 197 0.02 -15.21 10.85
CA PHE A 197 0.12 -16.07 9.67
C PHE A 197 0.23 -17.55 10.08
N GLY A 198 1.07 -17.88 11.06
CA GLY A 198 1.16 -19.25 11.59
C GLY A 198 -0.17 -19.75 12.20
N GLN A 199 -0.93 -18.90 12.91
CA GLN A 199 -2.26 -19.23 13.43
C GLN A 199 -3.30 -19.49 12.32
N ALA A 200 -3.13 -18.89 11.16
CA ALA A 200 -3.96 -19.12 9.98
C ALA A 200 -3.52 -20.33 9.14
N GLY A 201 -2.44 -21.01 9.53
CA GLY A 201 -1.92 -22.18 8.79
C GLY A 201 -1.17 -21.80 7.50
N VAL A 202 -0.81 -20.52 7.31
CA VAL A 202 -0.07 -20.08 6.14
C VAL A 202 1.42 -20.35 6.34
N GLU A 203 1.98 -21.22 5.48
CA GLU A 203 3.42 -21.43 5.42
C GLU A 203 4.12 -20.22 4.82
N VAL A 204 5.15 -19.73 5.49
CA VAL A 204 5.84 -18.50 5.08
C VAL A 204 7.35 -18.68 5.06
N ILE A 205 7.98 -18.08 4.05
CA ILE A 205 9.43 -17.83 4.03
C ILE A 205 9.66 -16.45 4.64
N VAL A 206 10.45 -16.36 5.71
CA VAL A 206 10.75 -15.08 6.38
C VAL A 206 12.08 -14.55 5.86
N ARG A 207 12.04 -13.32 5.32
CA ARG A 207 13.24 -12.56 4.94
C ARG A 207 13.37 -11.34 5.86
N GLY A 208 14.55 -11.21 6.50
CA GLY A 208 14.96 -10.01 7.24
C GLY A 208 16.04 -9.28 6.47
N SER A 209 16.24 -8.01 6.82
CA SER A 209 17.36 -7.19 6.33
C SER A 209 18.68 -7.58 6.97
#